data_38152669f29ce478cdb9a502912a6968
#
_entry.id   38152669f29ce478cdb9a502912a6968
#
_cell.length_a   1.000
_cell.length_b   1.000
_cell.length_c   1.000
_cell.angle_alpha   90.00
_cell.angle_beta   90.00
_cell.angle_gamma   90.00
#
_symmetry.space_group_name_H-M   'P 1'
#
loop_
_entity.id
_entity.type
_entity.pdbx_description
1 polymer ?
#
loop_
_entity_poly.entity_id
_entity_poly.type
_entity_poly.pdbx_seq_one_letter_code
_entity_poly.pdbx_strand_id
1 'polypeptide(L)'
;MESMYASRAENFEANKDLKATTGNSYETGLKYHGDINEASSYSLSAKYFMTKYKNLIVDNSSYKVGTPPNTTTIFKRINAGGADISGVELLARLNLDALSLAASYTHQNVKYKDRVVNTSTGGYYASNVIGYRDQGDKYTFNAEYAFSRIDTLIGYNLIYFASKNTVSAGNDKSAKIPSYAVSDIYATYAPSSGKFKGLEINAGIYNLFNKTYASQSQRMADYTGNPDYVDWEPGRNFKVNVSYKF
;
A
#
# COMPACT_ATOMS: atom_id res chain seq x y z
N MET A 1 8.07 -20.79 12.17
CA MET A 1 7.73 -22.25 12.07
C MET A 1 6.27 -22.53 12.40
N GLU A 2 5.66 -21.86 13.35
CA GLU A 2 4.22 -22.04 13.70
C GLU A 2 3.24 -21.86 12.55
N SER A 3 3.50 -20.93 11.63
CA SER A 3 2.63 -20.70 10.47
C SER A 3 2.58 -21.86 9.46
N MET A 4 3.52 -22.78 9.53
CA MET A 4 3.55 -23.97 8.66
C MET A 4 2.57 -25.07 9.14
N TYR A 5 2.24 -25.06 10.44
CA TYR A 5 1.47 -26.11 11.10
C TYR A 5 0.19 -25.63 11.77
N ALA A 6 -0.04 -24.33 11.84
CA ALA A 6 -1.18 -23.81 12.55
C ALA A 6 -2.49 -24.21 11.87
N SER A 7 -3.22 -25.09 12.46
CA SER A 7 -4.62 -25.28 12.18
C SER A 7 -5.43 -24.41 13.14
N ARG A 8 -6.10 -23.41 12.62
CA ARG A 8 -7.21 -22.77 13.35
C ARG A 8 -8.53 -23.46 13.10
N ALA A 9 -8.58 -24.37 12.15
CA ALA A 9 -9.77 -25.13 11.80
C ALA A 9 -9.37 -26.60 11.68
N GLU A 10 -10.22 -27.49 12.09
CA GLU A 10 -10.10 -28.94 12.01
C GLU A 10 -9.83 -29.48 10.60
N ASN A 11 -9.90 -28.60 9.59
CA ASN A 11 -9.82 -28.93 8.17
C ASN A 11 -8.52 -28.49 7.49
N PHE A 12 -7.45 -28.16 8.22
CA PHE A 12 -6.15 -27.83 7.64
C PHE A 12 -5.19 -29.00 7.72
N GLU A 13 -4.63 -29.40 6.57
CA GLU A 13 -3.59 -30.40 6.48
C GLU A 13 -2.20 -29.76 6.44
N ALA A 14 -1.27 -30.31 7.22
CA ALA A 14 0.13 -29.90 7.18
C ALA A 14 0.80 -30.31 5.85
N ASN A 15 1.52 -29.39 5.22
CA ASN A 15 2.31 -29.67 4.03
C ASN A 15 3.80 -29.74 4.41
N LYS A 16 4.34 -30.96 4.50
CA LYS A 16 5.75 -31.21 4.86
C LYS A 16 6.72 -30.80 3.76
N ASP A 17 6.25 -30.67 2.51
CA ASP A 17 7.05 -30.30 1.34
C ASP A 17 7.06 -28.79 1.09
N LEU A 18 6.46 -28.01 2.00
CA LEU A 18 6.34 -26.57 1.86
C LEU A 18 7.72 -25.91 1.95
N LYS A 19 8.11 -25.22 0.88
CA LYS A 19 9.35 -24.45 0.80
C LYS A 19 9.11 -23.01 1.29
N ALA A 20 10.10 -22.45 1.98
CA ALA A 20 10.04 -21.05 2.38
C ALA A 20 9.97 -20.13 1.15
N THR A 21 9.16 -19.08 1.23
CA THR A 21 9.22 -17.98 0.27
C THR A 21 10.57 -17.28 0.41
N THR A 22 11.26 -17.08 -0.70
CA THR A 22 12.54 -16.36 -0.76
C THR A 22 12.42 -15.17 -1.69
N GLY A 23 13.15 -14.09 -1.41
CA GLY A 23 13.18 -12.90 -2.24
C GLY A 23 14.58 -12.31 -2.35
N ASN A 24 14.94 -11.91 -3.57
CA ASN A 24 16.18 -11.17 -3.85
C ASN A 24 15.77 -9.76 -4.34
N SER A 25 16.26 -8.73 -3.66
CA SER A 25 16.00 -7.33 -4.00
C SER A 25 17.25 -6.65 -4.52
N TYR A 26 17.08 -5.85 -5.55
CA TYR A 26 18.10 -5.00 -6.16
C TYR A 26 17.55 -3.58 -6.26
N GLU A 27 18.37 -2.62 -5.86
CA GLU A 27 18.04 -1.20 -5.95
C GLU A 27 19.23 -0.43 -6.49
N THR A 28 18.95 0.58 -7.32
CA THR A 28 19.94 1.56 -7.78
C THR A 28 19.27 2.92 -7.87
N GLY A 29 20.00 3.97 -7.63
CA GLY A 29 19.41 5.30 -7.67
C GLY A 29 20.44 6.40 -7.56
N LEU A 30 19.95 7.61 -7.80
CA LEU A 30 20.71 8.86 -7.69
C LEU A 30 19.96 9.79 -6.75
N LYS A 31 20.72 10.53 -5.95
CA LYS A 31 20.21 11.60 -5.11
C LYS A 31 21.07 12.83 -5.33
N TYR A 32 20.41 13.94 -5.59
CA TYR A 32 21.03 15.24 -5.73
C TYR A 32 20.38 16.21 -4.74
N HIS A 33 21.18 17.05 -4.09
CA HIS A 33 20.70 18.10 -3.20
C HIS A 33 21.60 19.33 -3.37
N GLY A 34 21.04 20.49 -3.05
CA GLY A 34 21.78 21.74 -3.08
C GLY A 34 21.05 22.83 -2.31
N ASP A 35 21.82 23.83 -1.94
CA ASP A 35 21.30 25.02 -1.29
C ASP A 35 21.10 26.11 -2.34
N ILE A 36 19.97 26.81 -2.24
CA ILE A 36 19.67 28.00 -3.06
C ILE A 36 20.23 29.22 -2.36
N ASN A 37 20.06 29.26 -1.04
CA ASN A 37 20.63 30.25 -0.12
C ASN A 37 20.63 29.66 1.31
N GLU A 38 21.01 30.47 2.34
CA GLU A 38 21.07 29.99 3.73
C GLU A 38 19.75 29.43 4.29
N ALA A 39 18.60 29.88 3.78
CA ALA A 39 17.28 29.48 4.25
C ALA A 39 16.51 28.58 3.24
N SER A 40 17.11 28.25 2.11
CA SER A 40 16.41 27.55 1.03
C SER A 40 17.26 26.45 0.41
N SER A 41 16.67 25.28 0.25
CA SER A 41 17.34 24.09 -0.28
C SER A 41 16.42 23.27 -1.16
N TYR A 42 17.01 22.42 -1.99
CA TYR A 42 16.26 21.45 -2.79
C TYR A 42 16.91 20.08 -2.77
N SER A 43 16.11 19.05 -2.99
CA SER A 43 16.62 17.71 -3.21
C SER A 43 15.80 16.98 -4.26
N LEU A 44 16.49 16.19 -5.09
CA LEU A 44 15.93 15.35 -6.11
C LEU A 44 16.45 13.93 -5.90
N SER A 45 15.59 12.93 -6.00
CA SER A 45 16.04 11.55 -6.02
C SER A 45 15.29 10.74 -7.07
N ALA A 46 15.97 9.80 -7.67
CA ALA A 46 15.41 8.81 -8.59
C ALA A 46 15.96 7.45 -8.21
N LYS A 47 15.07 6.46 -8.05
CA LYS A 47 15.43 5.10 -7.68
C LYS A 47 14.69 4.12 -8.59
N TYR A 48 15.41 3.10 -9.06
CA TYR A 48 14.85 1.89 -9.65
C TYR A 48 14.99 0.76 -8.65
N PHE A 49 13.95 -0.05 -8.50
CA PHE A 49 13.96 -1.24 -7.66
C PHE A 49 13.42 -2.45 -8.40
N MET A 50 13.90 -3.64 -8.02
CA MET A 50 13.44 -4.91 -8.51
C MET A 50 13.56 -5.95 -7.38
N THR A 51 12.48 -6.70 -7.12
CA THR A 51 12.47 -7.83 -6.19
C THR A 51 11.93 -9.06 -6.91
N LYS A 52 12.66 -10.17 -6.82
CA LYS A 52 12.25 -11.46 -7.38
C LYS A 52 11.92 -12.43 -6.27
N TYR A 53 10.66 -12.83 -6.18
CA TYR A 53 10.16 -13.80 -5.22
C TYR A 53 10.03 -15.19 -5.84
N LYS A 54 10.35 -16.22 -5.06
CA LYS A 54 10.15 -17.63 -5.39
C LYS A 54 9.39 -18.34 -4.27
N ASN A 55 8.72 -19.42 -4.62
CA ASN A 55 8.00 -20.27 -3.67
C ASN A 55 6.94 -19.50 -2.87
N LEU A 56 6.18 -18.60 -3.52
CA LEU A 56 5.07 -17.91 -2.87
C LEU A 56 4.08 -18.92 -2.28
N ILE A 57 3.74 -18.75 -1.01
CA ILE A 57 2.83 -19.63 -0.30
C ILE A 57 1.40 -19.10 -0.43
N VAL A 58 0.46 -19.99 -0.73
CA VAL A 58 -0.97 -19.70 -0.78
C VAL A 58 -1.74 -20.62 0.14
N ASP A 59 -2.81 -20.10 0.74
CA ASP A 59 -3.61 -20.77 1.77
C ASP A 59 -4.87 -21.47 1.21
N ASN A 60 -5.18 -21.29 -0.07
CA ASN A 60 -6.46 -21.67 -0.64
C ASN A 60 -6.43 -22.93 -1.51
N SER A 61 -5.39 -23.74 -1.41
CA SER A 61 -5.44 -25.09 -1.97
C SER A 61 -6.38 -25.97 -1.13
N SER A 62 -7.42 -26.54 -1.74
CA SER A 62 -8.36 -27.39 -1.03
C SER A 62 -8.78 -28.59 -1.86
N TYR A 63 -9.12 -29.68 -1.19
CA TYR A 63 -9.72 -30.86 -1.76
C TYR A 63 -10.83 -31.40 -0.85
N LYS A 64 -11.72 -32.24 -1.38
CA LYS A 64 -12.82 -32.83 -0.61
C LYS A 64 -12.50 -34.27 -0.23
N VAL A 65 -12.80 -34.63 1.02
CA VAL A 65 -12.75 -36.02 1.55
C VAL A 65 -14.13 -36.44 2.01
N GLY A 66 -14.40 -37.73 1.89
CA GLY A 66 -15.68 -38.35 2.25
C GLY A 66 -16.58 -38.63 1.03
N THR A 67 -17.71 -39.29 1.27
CA THR A 67 -18.70 -39.65 0.24
C THR A 67 -19.91 -38.73 0.34
N PRO A 68 -20.40 -38.17 -0.79
CA PRO A 68 -21.63 -37.37 -0.75
C PRO A 68 -22.79 -38.08 -0.10
N PRO A 69 -23.60 -37.37 0.73
CA PRO A 69 -23.57 -35.95 1.00
C PRO A 69 -22.53 -35.51 2.06
N ASN A 70 -21.90 -36.43 2.76
CA ASN A 70 -21.00 -36.18 3.88
C ASN A 70 -19.57 -35.95 3.40
N THR A 71 -19.30 -34.78 2.83
CA THR A 71 -17.93 -34.38 2.41
C THR A 71 -17.38 -33.27 3.27
N THR A 72 -16.12 -33.39 3.64
CA THR A 72 -15.35 -32.34 4.33
C THR A 72 -14.34 -31.71 3.37
N THR A 73 -14.25 -30.38 3.34
CA THR A 73 -13.23 -29.67 2.57
C THR A 73 -11.98 -29.54 3.43
N ILE A 74 -10.88 -30.10 2.96
CA ILE A 74 -9.55 -29.98 3.59
C ILE A 74 -8.78 -28.88 2.87
N PHE A 75 -8.18 -27.97 3.62
CA PHE A 75 -7.32 -26.90 3.12
C PHE A 75 -5.85 -27.25 3.34
N LYS A 76 -5.00 -26.81 2.43
CA LYS A 76 -3.56 -27.06 2.48
C LYS A 76 -2.81 -25.85 1.93
N ARG A 77 -1.72 -25.47 2.58
CA ARG A 77 -0.78 -24.49 2.05
C ARG A 77 0.11 -25.10 1.00
N ILE A 78 0.30 -24.42 -0.12
CA ILE A 78 1.19 -24.88 -1.19
C ILE A 78 2.07 -23.72 -1.68
N ASN A 79 3.19 -24.07 -2.30
CA ASN A 79 3.95 -23.09 -3.07
C ASN A 79 3.32 -22.93 -4.47
N ALA A 80 2.86 -21.75 -4.80
CA ALA A 80 2.08 -21.47 -6.00
C ALA A 80 2.83 -20.62 -7.04
N GLY A 81 4.15 -20.67 -7.05
CA GLY A 81 4.98 -19.97 -8.02
C GLY A 81 5.81 -18.84 -7.43
N GLY A 82 6.06 -17.81 -8.23
CA GLY A 82 6.84 -16.65 -7.86
C GLY A 82 6.22 -15.33 -8.35
N ALA A 83 6.89 -14.22 -8.05
CA ALA A 83 6.55 -12.91 -8.58
C ALA A 83 7.80 -12.04 -8.74
N ASP A 84 7.84 -11.28 -9.83
CA ASP A 84 8.79 -10.18 -10.00
C ASP A 84 8.05 -8.86 -9.74
N ILE A 85 8.56 -8.07 -8.81
CA ILE A 85 8.10 -6.71 -8.54
C ILE A 85 9.18 -5.76 -9.00
N SER A 86 8.86 -4.78 -9.82
CA SER A 86 9.81 -3.76 -10.24
C SER A 86 9.13 -2.39 -10.36
N GLY A 87 9.92 -1.33 -10.26
CA GLY A 87 9.38 0.00 -10.37
C GLY A 87 10.42 1.10 -10.31
N VAL A 88 9.90 2.33 -10.39
CA VAL A 88 10.69 3.54 -10.22
C VAL A 88 10.06 4.43 -9.16
N GLU A 89 10.90 5.12 -8.42
CA GLU A 89 10.48 6.15 -7.46
C GLU A 89 11.23 7.45 -7.78
N LEU A 90 10.47 8.53 -7.91
CA LEU A 90 11.00 9.88 -8.06
C LEU A 90 10.52 10.71 -6.88
N LEU A 91 11.40 11.53 -6.32
CA LEU A 91 11.05 12.44 -5.24
C LEU A 91 11.75 13.79 -5.49
N ALA A 92 10.98 14.86 -5.40
CA ALA A 92 11.47 16.23 -5.37
C ALA A 92 11.03 16.91 -4.08
N ARG A 93 11.94 17.65 -3.45
CA ARG A 93 11.66 18.51 -2.31
C ARG A 93 12.26 19.88 -2.53
N LEU A 94 11.54 20.89 -2.09
CA LEU A 94 11.95 22.29 -2.14
C LEU A 94 11.56 22.94 -0.81
N ASN A 95 12.55 23.46 -0.11
CA ASN A 95 12.37 24.24 1.11
C ASN A 95 12.73 25.70 0.80
N LEU A 96 11.80 26.60 1.01
CA LEU A 96 11.92 28.02 0.76
C LEU A 96 11.53 28.76 2.05
N ASP A 97 12.53 29.00 2.95
CA ASP A 97 12.31 29.62 4.26
C ASP A 97 11.11 28.98 5.00
N ALA A 98 9.96 29.64 5.03
CA ALA A 98 8.75 29.16 5.70
C ALA A 98 7.93 28.15 4.89
N LEU A 99 8.20 27.97 3.59
CA LEU A 99 7.45 27.08 2.69
C LEU A 99 8.23 25.81 2.38
N SER A 100 7.63 24.66 2.64
CA SER A 100 8.15 23.34 2.25
C SER A 100 7.22 22.68 1.24
N LEU A 101 7.78 22.22 0.12
CA LEU A 101 7.06 21.49 -0.92
C LEU A 101 7.72 20.13 -1.14
N ALA A 102 6.91 19.11 -1.32
CA ALA A 102 7.39 17.79 -1.73
C ALA A 102 6.45 17.18 -2.77
N ALA A 103 7.00 16.57 -3.79
CA ALA A 103 6.26 15.81 -4.78
C ALA A 103 6.94 14.46 -5.03
N SER A 104 6.16 13.41 -5.15
CA SER A 104 6.69 12.09 -5.50
C SER A 104 5.87 11.41 -6.60
N TYR A 105 6.55 10.56 -7.35
CA TYR A 105 5.97 9.62 -8.29
C TYR A 105 6.52 8.23 -8.02
N THR A 106 5.63 7.25 -7.97
CA THR A 106 6.00 5.83 -7.86
C THR A 106 5.26 5.07 -8.94
N HIS A 107 6.00 4.31 -9.74
CA HIS A 107 5.46 3.30 -10.64
C HIS A 107 5.84 1.93 -10.12
N GLN A 108 4.86 1.03 -10.01
CA GLN A 108 5.08 -0.36 -9.62
C GLN A 108 4.40 -1.30 -10.59
N ASN A 109 5.07 -2.37 -10.93
CA ASN A 109 4.56 -3.45 -11.76
C ASN A 109 4.84 -4.79 -11.08
N VAL A 110 3.85 -5.69 -11.07
CA VAL A 110 3.95 -7.03 -10.52
C VAL A 110 3.67 -8.04 -11.60
N LYS A 111 4.63 -8.97 -11.84
CA LYS A 111 4.48 -10.08 -12.78
C LYS A 111 4.58 -11.41 -12.03
N TYR A 112 3.50 -12.17 -12.02
CA TYR A 112 3.52 -13.52 -11.45
C TYR A 112 4.22 -14.49 -12.41
N LYS A 113 5.00 -15.41 -11.86
CA LYS A 113 5.80 -16.40 -12.58
C LYS A 113 5.61 -17.80 -12.01
N ASP A 114 5.88 -18.81 -12.85
CA ASP A 114 5.87 -20.22 -12.46
C ASP A 114 4.60 -20.60 -11.68
N ARG A 115 3.45 -20.07 -12.15
CA ARG A 115 2.17 -20.26 -11.50
C ARG A 115 1.71 -21.71 -11.59
N VAL A 116 1.30 -22.27 -10.46
CA VAL A 116 0.79 -23.64 -10.37
C VAL A 116 -0.69 -23.66 -10.77
N VAL A 117 -1.06 -24.53 -11.71
CA VAL A 117 -2.44 -24.70 -12.17
C VAL A 117 -3.26 -25.40 -11.09
N ASN A 118 -4.43 -24.87 -10.77
CA ASN A 118 -5.43 -25.53 -9.99
C ASN A 118 -6.25 -26.46 -10.89
N THR A 119 -6.01 -27.76 -10.80
CA THR A 119 -6.65 -28.76 -11.66
C THR A 119 -8.17 -28.86 -11.50
N SER A 120 -8.70 -28.42 -10.36
CA SER A 120 -10.14 -28.43 -10.10
C SER A 120 -10.90 -27.28 -10.77
N THR A 121 -10.23 -26.14 -11.00
CA THR A 121 -10.85 -24.93 -11.56
C THR A 121 -10.34 -24.59 -12.96
N GLY A 122 -9.25 -25.21 -13.42
CA GLY A 122 -8.56 -24.89 -14.67
C GLY A 122 -7.79 -23.55 -14.64
N GLY A 123 -7.87 -22.79 -13.53
CA GLY A 123 -7.12 -21.57 -13.31
C GLY A 123 -5.81 -21.81 -12.56
N TYR A 124 -5.18 -20.73 -12.08
CA TYR A 124 -3.99 -20.80 -11.26
C TYR A 124 -4.31 -20.60 -9.78
N TYR A 125 -3.53 -21.20 -8.89
CA TYR A 125 -3.57 -20.81 -7.50
C TYR A 125 -3.17 -19.35 -7.35
N ALA A 126 -4.07 -18.54 -6.83
CA ALA A 126 -3.81 -17.12 -6.60
C ALA A 126 -2.87 -16.94 -5.41
N SER A 127 -1.83 -16.16 -5.61
CA SER A 127 -1.04 -15.66 -4.49
C SER A 127 -1.84 -14.56 -3.76
N ASN A 128 -2.45 -14.90 -2.64
CA ASN A 128 -3.16 -13.93 -1.78
C ASN A 128 -2.18 -13.15 -0.89
N VAL A 129 -0.91 -13.12 -1.22
CA VAL A 129 0.09 -12.42 -0.42
C VAL A 129 -0.14 -10.93 -0.56
N ILE A 130 -0.72 -10.33 0.46
CA ILE A 130 -0.84 -8.87 0.63
C ILE A 130 0.55 -8.28 0.49
N GLY A 131 0.76 -7.34 -0.41
CA GLY A 131 2.06 -6.71 -0.66
C GLY A 131 2.66 -6.97 -2.04
N TYR A 132 2.23 -8.02 -2.74
CA TYR A 132 2.65 -8.26 -4.14
C TYR A 132 1.62 -7.76 -5.15
N ARG A 133 0.66 -6.93 -4.71
CA ARG A 133 -0.31 -6.33 -5.62
C ARG A 133 0.31 -5.17 -6.34
N ASP A 134 0.08 -5.18 -7.63
CA ASP A 134 0.50 -4.09 -8.50
C ASP A 134 -0.34 -2.84 -8.21
N GLN A 135 0.29 -1.80 -7.67
CA GLN A 135 -0.38 -0.54 -7.35
C GLN A 135 -0.35 0.47 -8.52
N GLY A 136 0.42 0.19 -9.58
CA GLY A 136 0.53 1.08 -10.74
C GLY A 136 1.20 2.42 -10.42
N ASP A 137 0.61 3.48 -10.91
CA ASP A 137 1.13 4.84 -10.80
C ASP A 137 0.50 5.58 -9.63
N LYS A 138 1.36 6.02 -8.70
CA LYS A 138 1.01 6.83 -7.55
C LYS A 138 1.75 8.17 -7.61
N TYR A 139 1.02 9.24 -7.38
CA TYR A 139 1.55 10.60 -7.25
C TYR A 139 1.20 11.13 -5.87
N THR A 140 2.15 11.82 -5.23
CA THR A 140 1.87 12.55 -4.00
C THR A 140 2.36 13.98 -4.12
N PHE A 141 1.68 14.88 -3.46
CA PHE A 141 2.09 16.26 -3.29
C PHE A 141 1.82 16.68 -1.85
N ASN A 142 2.81 17.34 -1.24
CA ASN A 142 2.70 17.95 0.07
C ASN A 142 3.15 19.41 -0.03
N ALA A 143 2.44 20.30 0.63
CA ALA A 143 2.82 21.68 0.82
C ALA A 143 2.58 22.07 2.27
N GLU A 144 3.58 22.66 2.92
CA GLU A 144 3.51 23.13 4.29
C GLU A 144 4.04 24.57 4.38
N TYR A 145 3.34 25.39 5.15
CA TYR A 145 3.77 26.76 5.42
C TYR A 145 3.80 27.02 6.94
N ALA A 146 4.95 27.46 7.42
CA ALA A 146 5.19 27.78 8.82
C ALA A 146 4.93 29.28 9.10
N PHE A 147 3.89 29.58 9.85
CA PHE A 147 3.55 30.89 10.36
C PHE A 147 4.28 31.14 11.68
N SER A 148 5.57 31.50 11.65
CA SER A 148 6.43 31.62 12.83
C SER A 148 5.91 32.64 13.86
N ARG A 149 5.18 33.69 13.43
CA ARG A 149 4.62 34.70 14.35
C ARG A 149 3.51 34.18 15.28
N ILE A 150 2.88 33.09 14.88
CA ILE A 150 1.76 32.48 15.62
C ILE A 150 2.03 31.01 15.96
N ASP A 151 3.29 30.59 15.85
CA ASP A 151 3.75 29.22 16.13
C ASP A 151 2.85 28.15 15.48
N THR A 152 2.42 28.38 14.24
CA THR A 152 1.44 27.54 13.53
C THR A 152 1.99 27.09 12.18
N LEU A 153 1.89 25.79 11.92
CA LEU A 153 2.13 25.21 10.59
C LEU A 153 0.80 24.82 9.97
N ILE A 154 0.60 25.15 8.70
CA ILE A 154 -0.56 24.67 7.90
C ILE A 154 -0.01 23.82 6.77
N GLY A 155 -0.60 22.65 6.57
CA GLY A 155 -0.20 21.71 5.55
C GLY A 155 -1.37 21.21 4.70
N TYR A 156 -1.05 20.86 3.46
CA TYR A 156 -1.93 20.25 2.48
C TYR A 156 -1.28 19.00 1.90
N ASN A 157 -2.02 17.90 1.85
CA ASN A 157 -1.60 16.66 1.20
C ASN A 157 -2.54 16.32 0.04
N LEU A 158 -1.98 15.83 -1.04
CA LEU A 158 -2.69 15.20 -2.15
C LEU A 158 -2.06 13.84 -2.45
N ILE A 159 -2.90 12.82 -2.56
CA ILE A 159 -2.51 11.50 -3.06
C ILE A 159 -3.40 11.20 -4.27
N TYR A 160 -2.79 10.86 -5.39
CA TYR A 160 -3.47 10.43 -6.59
C TYR A 160 -2.95 9.07 -7.05
N PHE A 161 -3.86 8.14 -7.28
CA PHE A 161 -3.59 6.87 -7.96
C PHE A 161 -4.23 6.89 -9.34
N ALA A 162 -3.44 6.61 -10.37
CA ALA A 162 -3.96 6.47 -11.73
C ALA A 162 -4.80 5.20 -11.88
N SER A 163 -5.74 5.22 -12.82
CA SER A 163 -6.48 4.02 -13.17
C SER A 163 -5.55 2.98 -13.78
N LYS A 164 -5.84 1.71 -13.51
CA LYS A 164 -5.01 0.61 -13.95
C LYS A 164 -5.83 -0.57 -14.44
N ASN A 165 -5.38 -1.17 -15.54
CA ASN A 165 -5.83 -2.49 -15.93
C ASN A 165 -4.93 -3.52 -15.20
N THR A 166 -5.53 -4.42 -14.48
CA THR A 166 -4.83 -5.48 -13.75
C THR A 166 -5.36 -6.84 -14.18
N VAL A 167 -4.54 -7.87 -13.97
CA VAL A 167 -4.88 -9.24 -14.31
C VAL A 167 -4.85 -10.08 -13.04
N SER A 168 -5.89 -10.87 -12.84
CA SER A 168 -5.95 -11.79 -11.70
C SER A 168 -4.83 -12.82 -11.74
N ALA A 169 -4.14 -13.00 -10.64
CA ALA A 169 -3.15 -14.07 -10.51
C ALA A 169 -3.76 -15.48 -10.62
N GLY A 170 -5.07 -15.60 -10.41
CA GLY A 170 -5.76 -16.90 -10.37
C GLY A 170 -6.35 -17.38 -11.69
N ASN A 171 -6.77 -16.49 -12.59
CA ASN A 171 -7.52 -16.91 -13.79
C ASN A 171 -7.32 -16.01 -15.02
N ASP A 172 -6.33 -15.15 -15.02
CA ASP A 172 -6.00 -14.19 -16.09
C ASP A 172 -7.17 -13.26 -16.49
N LYS A 173 -8.21 -13.14 -15.69
CA LYS A 173 -9.25 -12.15 -15.91
C LYS A 173 -8.72 -10.76 -15.65
N SER A 174 -8.99 -9.86 -16.57
CA SER A 174 -8.66 -8.45 -16.42
C SER A 174 -9.75 -7.68 -15.74
N ALA A 175 -9.38 -6.68 -14.94
CA ALA A 175 -10.28 -5.70 -14.37
C ALA A 175 -9.63 -4.32 -14.42
N LYS A 176 -10.47 -3.29 -14.49
CA LYS A 176 -10.01 -1.90 -14.38
C LYS A 176 -10.22 -1.42 -12.94
N ILE A 177 -9.12 -1.12 -12.28
CA ILE A 177 -9.15 -0.42 -11.00
C ILE A 177 -9.25 1.08 -11.31
N PRO A 178 -10.28 1.80 -10.80
CA PRO A 178 -10.46 3.21 -11.11
C PRO A 178 -9.41 4.09 -10.43
N SER A 179 -9.13 5.25 -11.03
CA SER A 179 -8.31 6.28 -10.41
C SER A 179 -9.06 6.98 -9.28
N TYR A 180 -8.30 7.48 -8.32
CA TYR A 180 -8.85 8.38 -7.29
C TYR A 180 -7.80 9.39 -6.83
N ALA A 181 -8.32 10.52 -6.31
CA ALA A 181 -7.52 11.53 -5.64
C ALA A 181 -8.11 11.80 -4.26
N VAL A 182 -7.26 11.88 -3.25
CA VAL A 182 -7.65 12.23 -1.88
C VAL A 182 -6.78 13.38 -1.42
N SER A 183 -7.41 14.39 -0.82
CA SER A 183 -6.73 15.58 -0.29
C SER A 183 -7.06 15.76 1.17
N ASP A 184 -6.06 16.18 1.92
CA ASP A 184 -6.16 16.50 3.33
C ASP A 184 -5.62 17.90 3.59
N ILE A 185 -6.18 18.59 4.58
CA ILE A 185 -5.64 19.84 5.12
C ILE A 185 -5.49 19.69 6.62
N TYR A 186 -4.39 20.18 7.16
CA TYR A 186 -4.09 20.08 8.59
C TYR A 186 -3.36 21.32 9.08
N ALA A 187 -3.44 21.53 10.40
CA ALA A 187 -2.70 22.57 11.09
C ALA A 187 -2.13 22.03 12.39
N THR A 188 -0.93 22.47 12.72
CA THR A 188 -0.24 22.22 14.00
C THR A 188 0.03 23.54 14.67
N TYR A 189 -0.49 23.73 15.88
CA TYR A 189 -0.16 24.86 16.75
C TYR A 189 0.76 24.36 17.87
N ALA A 190 1.97 24.91 17.96
CA ALA A 190 2.97 24.47 18.94
C ALA A 190 3.79 25.67 19.43
N PRO A 191 3.27 26.45 20.41
CA PRO A 191 3.91 27.66 20.89
C PRO A 191 5.25 27.37 21.56
N SER A 192 6.29 28.07 21.09
CA SER A 192 7.66 27.93 21.56
C SER A 192 7.93 28.67 22.88
N SER A 193 7.05 29.60 23.25
CA SER A 193 7.20 30.47 24.42
C SER A 193 5.86 30.84 25.07
N GLY A 194 5.93 31.51 26.20
CA GLY A 194 4.75 32.04 26.89
C GLY A 194 3.95 31.01 27.70
N LYS A 195 2.70 31.36 28.03
CA LYS A 195 1.82 30.57 28.91
C LYS A 195 1.45 29.18 28.37
N PHE A 196 1.49 29.01 27.06
CA PHE A 196 1.13 27.77 26.39
C PHE A 196 2.36 26.98 25.88
N LYS A 197 3.57 27.35 26.33
CA LYS A 197 4.76 26.56 26.00
C LYS A 197 4.59 25.10 26.44
N GLY A 198 4.91 24.17 25.54
CA GLY A 198 4.72 22.75 25.76
C GLY A 198 3.36 22.18 25.28
N LEU A 199 2.40 23.07 24.94
CA LEU A 199 1.15 22.65 24.30
C LEU A 199 1.41 22.38 22.81
N GLU A 200 0.83 21.29 22.30
CA GLU A 200 0.74 21.01 20.88
C GLU A 200 -0.67 20.60 20.51
N ILE A 201 -1.24 21.27 19.52
CA ILE A 201 -2.57 20.97 19.00
C ILE A 201 -2.42 20.65 17.51
N ASN A 202 -2.80 19.43 17.13
CA ASN A 202 -2.87 18.99 15.77
C ASN A 202 -4.34 18.83 15.37
N ALA A 203 -4.79 19.53 14.33
CA ALA A 203 -6.14 19.44 13.80
C ALA A 203 -6.10 19.22 12.29
N GLY A 204 -7.00 18.38 11.77
CA GLY A 204 -7.03 18.11 10.34
C GLY A 204 -8.40 17.69 9.84
N ILE A 205 -8.61 17.97 8.53
CA ILE A 205 -9.73 17.50 7.74
C ILE A 205 -9.15 16.53 6.72
N TYR A 206 -9.49 15.26 6.86
CA TYR A 206 -9.03 14.19 5.98
C TYR A 206 -10.12 13.86 4.97
N ASN A 207 -9.69 13.50 3.75
CA ASN A 207 -10.57 13.34 2.61
C ASN A 207 -11.45 14.59 2.42
N LEU A 208 -10.79 15.74 2.27
CA LEU A 208 -11.40 17.08 2.23
C LEU A 208 -12.61 17.18 1.29
N PHE A 209 -12.53 16.52 0.13
CA PHE A 209 -13.58 16.55 -0.89
C PHE A 209 -14.59 15.41 -0.77
N ASN A 210 -14.57 14.65 0.33
CA ASN A 210 -15.47 13.52 0.60
C ASN A 210 -15.52 12.50 -0.56
N LYS A 211 -14.33 12.17 -1.12
CA LYS A 211 -14.23 11.19 -2.20
C LYS A 211 -14.57 9.79 -1.67
N THR A 212 -15.49 9.11 -2.32
CA THR A 212 -15.71 7.67 -2.13
C THR A 212 -14.67 6.91 -2.96
N TYR A 213 -13.87 6.08 -2.31
CA TYR A 213 -12.82 5.30 -2.97
C TYR A 213 -12.47 4.05 -2.16
N ALA A 214 -11.91 3.06 -2.82
CA ALA A 214 -11.26 1.93 -2.20
C ALA A 214 -9.76 1.97 -2.52
N SER A 215 -8.95 1.46 -1.62
CA SER A 215 -7.50 1.42 -1.78
C SER A 215 -7.09 0.63 -3.02
N GLN A 216 -6.00 1.04 -3.70
CA GLN A 216 -5.40 0.27 -4.80
C GLN A 216 -4.92 -1.13 -4.39
N SER A 217 -4.72 -1.36 -3.11
CA SER A 217 -4.40 -2.69 -2.56
C SER A 217 -5.61 -3.61 -2.43
N GLN A 218 -6.82 -3.13 -2.73
CA GLN A 218 -8.04 -3.90 -2.72
C GLN A 218 -7.96 -5.14 -3.61
N ARG A 219 -8.67 -6.21 -3.26
CA ARG A 219 -8.71 -7.42 -4.09
C ARG A 219 -9.38 -7.12 -5.43
N MET A 220 -8.84 -7.69 -6.50
CA MET A 220 -9.41 -7.51 -7.81
C MET A 220 -10.83 -8.07 -7.94
N ALA A 221 -11.14 -9.14 -7.21
CA ALA A 221 -12.48 -9.71 -7.13
C ALA A 221 -13.52 -8.71 -6.61
N ASP A 222 -13.09 -7.81 -5.74
CA ASP A 222 -13.95 -6.80 -5.13
C ASP A 222 -14.42 -5.76 -6.16
N TYR A 223 -13.64 -5.53 -7.23
CA TYR A 223 -14.02 -4.64 -8.34
C TYR A 223 -14.77 -5.35 -9.48
N THR A 224 -14.64 -6.66 -9.60
CA THR A 224 -15.23 -7.43 -10.73
C THR A 224 -16.49 -8.19 -10.37
N GLY A 225 -16.75 -8.45 -9.11
CA GLY A 225 -17.81 -9.33 -8.64
C GLY A 225 -19.02 -8.59 -8.10
N ASN A 226 -18.93 -8.11 -6.90
CA ASN A 226 -20.00 -7.45 -6.20
C ASN A 226 -19.48 -6.22 -5.49
N PRO A 227 -20.01 -5.00 -5.77
CA PRO A 227 -19.60 -3.77 -5.09
C PRO A 227 -19.85 -3.80 -3.58
N ASP A 228 -20.69 -4.69 -3.07
CA ASP A 228 -20.97 -4.87 -1.65
C ASP A 228 -19.77 -5.48 -0.89
N TYR A 229 -18.80 -6.07 -1.60
CA TYR A 229 -17.57 -6.62 -1.00
C TYR A 229 -16.37 -5.68 -1.10
N VAL A 230 -16.56 -4.44 -1.55
CA VAL A 230 -15.50 -3.44 -1.62
C VAL A 230 -15.34 -2.79 -0.24
N ASP A 231 -14.14 -2.89 0.34
CA ASP A 231 -13.81 -2.18 1.58
C ASP A 231 -13.57 -0.70 1.26
N TRP A 232 -14.62 0.10 1.40
CA TRP A 232 -14.56 1.53 1.18
C TRP A 232 -13.77 2.23 2.27
N GLU A 233 -12.88 3.11 1.86
CA GLU A 233 -12.13 3.97 2.77
C GLU A 233 -13.06 5.01 3.42
N PRO A 234 -12.70 5.51 4.61
CA PRO A 234 -13.50 6.51 5.30
C PRO A 234 -13.75 7.76 4.46
N GLY A 235 -14.98 8.28 4.49
CA GLY A 235 -15.33 9.58 3.95
C GLY A 235 -14.61 10.72 4.68
N ARG A 236 -14.99 11.96 4.38
CA ARG A 236 -14.43 13.13 5.07
C ARG A 236 -14.57 12.99 6.58
N ASN A 237 -13.46 13.17 7.27
CA ASN A 237 -13.43 13.09 8.72
C ASN A 237 -12.53 14.17 9.33
N PHE A 238 -12.80 14.51 10.60
CA PHE A 238 -12.09 15.52 11.35
C PHE A 238 -11.35 14.82 12.49
N LYS A 239 -10.08 15.18 12.69
CA LYS A 239 -9.29 14.68 13.81
C LYS A 239 -8.65 15.84 14.53
N VAL A 240 -8.64 15.76 15.85
CA VAL A 240 -7.93 16.69 16.73
C VAL A 240 -7.15 15.87 17.74
N ASN A 241 -5.89 16.22 17.91
CA ASN A 241 -5.03 15.68 18.94
C ASN A 241 -4.47 16.85 19.75
N VAL A 242 -4.45 16.72 21.06
CA VAL A 242 -3.89 17.71 21.99
C VAL A 242 -2.88 16.99 22.88
N SER A 243 -1.67 17.49 22.93
CA SER A 243 -0.61 17.01 23.82
C SER A 243 0.02 18.14 24.61
N TYR A 244 0.52 17.85 25.78
CA TYR A 244 1.23 18.82 26.63
C TYR A 244 2.49 18.18 27.21
N LYS A 245 3.60 18.91 27.09
CA LYS A 245 4.92 18.49 27.57
C LYS A 245 5.30 19.33 28.78
N PHE A 246 5.35 18.69 29.94
CA PHE A 246 5.74 19.31 31.20
C PHE A 246 7.24 19.60 31.29
#